data_a1ff2ed2466977f7a222e83eee161d04
#
_entry.id   a1ff2ed2466977f7a222e83eee161d04
#
_cell.length_a   1.000
_cell.length_b   1.000
_cell.length_c   1.000
_cell.angle_alpha   90.00
_cell.angle_beta   90.00
_cell.angle_gamma   90.00
#
_symmetry.space_group_name_H-M   'P 1'
#
loop_
_entity.id
_entity.type
_entity.pdbx_description
1 polymer ?
#
loop_
_entity_poly.entity_id
_entity_poly.type
_entity_poly.pdbx_seq_one_letter_code
_entity_poly.pdbx_strand_id
1 'polypeptide(L)'
;MIALIASFIVIGHVLPETESKFLGFVYESIKFIGAVAIAIGTALALLKAKIIKKQVAVDMWVAPIQDFFIRYGKKAVWLILLIGLYRISDIVAGTTSNLFYVNLGFSKTDIALAVKTFGMGMSIVGGILGGLLAERFKIMNAMLIGAILASASNLLFVVLAGKGHDFFYMYSAVMFDNLASGLASAIFVAFLSVLTNIRFSMVQYALLSSLMTLTPKILGGYSGAMVETMGYPDFFTFTALIGIPVLL
;
A
#
# COMPACT_ATOMS: atom_id res chain seq x y z
N MET A 1 -17.62 -3.61 11.98
CA MET A 1 -16.32 -3.48 12.66
C MET A 1 -16.20 -4.40 13.87
N ILE A 2 -17.08 -4.32 14.87
CA ILE A 2 -17.03 -5.20 16.07
C ILE A 2 -17.07 -6.69 15.69
N ALA A 3 -17.97 -7.12 14.81
CA ALA A 3 -18.07 -8.52 14.36
C ALA A 3 -16.78 -8.99 13.64
N LEU A 4 -16.13 -8.13 12.87
CA LEU A 4 -14.88 -8.45 12.18
C LEU A 4 -13.73 -8.63 13.19
N ILE A 5 -13.62 -7.76 14.18
CA ILE A 5 -12.58 -7.85 15.21
C ILE A 5 -12.80 -9.09 16.07
N ALA A 6 -14.05 -9.32 16.51
CA ALA A 6 -14.40 -10.48 17.33
C ALA A 6 -14.15 -11.81 16.59
N SER A 7 -14.54 -11.90 15.31
CA SER A 7 -14.29 -13.09 14.50
C SER A 7 -12.82 -13.34 14.23
N PHE A 8 -12.02 -12.28 14.02
CA PHE A 8 -10.58 -12.41 13.83
C PHE A 8 -9.89 -12.98 15.08
N ILE A 9 -10.29 -12.53 16.28
CA ILE A 9 -9.79 -13.04 17.55
C ILE A 9 -10.18 -14.50 17.73
N VAL A 10 -11.46 -14.85 17.52
CA VAL A 10 -11.97 -16.23 17.70
C VAL A 10 -11.28 -17.19 16.73
N ILE A 11 -11.17 -16.85 15.44
CA ILE A 11 -10.47 -17.70 14.46
C ILE A 11 -8.98 -17.83 14.82
N GLY A 12 -8.38 -16.78 15.37
CA GLY A 12 -6.99 -16.80 15.84
C GLY A 12 -6.71 -17.83 16.94
N HIS A 13 -7.68 -18.13 17.80
CA HIS A 13 -7.56 -19.14 18.84
C HIS A 13 -7.77 -20.58 18.33
N VAL A 14 -8.39 -20.75 17.17
CA VAL A 14 -8.70 -22.08 16.60
C VAL A 14 -7.57 -22.62 15.74
N LEU A 15 -6.79 -21.74 15.11
CA LEU A 15 -5.71 -22.16 14.22
C LEU A 15 -4.43 -22.43 15.02
N PRO A 16 -3.73 -23.56 14.75
CA PRO A 16 -2.51 -23.92 15.45
C PRO A 16 -1.37 -22.95 15.12
N GLU A 17 -0.49 -22.73 16.10
CA GLU A 17 0.76 -22.04 15.87
C GLU A 17 1.67 -22.94 15.01
N THR A 18 2.38 -22.35 14.05
CA THR A 18 3.27 -23.08 13.15
C THR A 18 4.60 -22.36 13.02
N GLU A 19 5.68 -23.14 13.01
CA GLU A 19 7.04 -22.62 12.78
C GLU A 19 7.32 -22.31 11.31
N SER A 20 6.51 -22.86 10.39
CA SER A 20 6.65 -22.61 8.95
C SER A 20 6.13 -21.23 8.59
N LYS A 21 6.99 -20.35 8.07
CA LYS A 21 6.65 -19.00 7.61
C LYS A 21 5.54 -19.01 6.55
N PHE A 22 5.56 -19.99 5.65
CA PHE A 22 4.53 -20.13 4.60
C PHE A 22 3.17 -20.55 5.17
N LEU A 23 3.15 -21.57 6.05
CA LEU A 23 1.91 -22.00 6.70
C LEU A 23 1.35 -20.91 7.62
N GLY A 24 2.21 -20.16 8.32
CA GLY A 24 1.81 -19.01 9.11
C GLY A 24 1.09 -17.96 8.27
N PHE A 25 1.63 -17.62 7.09
CA PHE A 25 0.96 -16.70 6.16
C PHE A 25 -0.38 -17.25 5.66
N VAL A 26 -0.45 -18.52 5.31
CA VAL A 26 -1.71 -19.17 4.89
C VAL A 26 -2.74 -19.09 6.00
N TYR A 27 -2.37 -19.37 7.25
CA TYR A 27 -3.28 -19.27 8.39
C TYR A 27 -3.75 -17.84 8.66
N GLU A 28 -2.87 -16.85 8.59
CA GLU A 28 -3.25 -15.44 8.73
C GLU A 28 -4.19 -15.00 7.59
N SER A 29 -3.96 -15.49 6.36
CA SER A 29 -4.85 -15.25 5.23
C SER A 29 -6.23 -15.88 5.45
N ILE A 30 -6.28 -17.12 5.95
CA ILE A 30 -7.53 -17.82 6.29
C ILE A 30 -8.27 -17.09 7.42
N LYS A 31 -7.56 -16.62 8.47
CA LYS A 31 -8.15 -15.80 9.53
C LYS A 31 -8.81 -14.56 8.96
N PHE A 32 -8.11 -13.83 8.09
CA PHE A 32 -8.62 -12.59 7.50
C PHE A 32 -9.85 -12.86 6.62
N ILE A 33 -9.76 -13.83 5.70
CA ILE A 33 -10.87 -14.20 4.81
C ILE A 33 -12.07 -14.70 5.63
N GLY A 34 -11.84 -15.54 6.63
CA GLY A 34 -12.88 -16.04 7.52
C GLY A 34 -13.56 -14.92 8.32
N ALA A 35 -12.78 -13.99 8.87
CA ALA A 35 -13.31 -12.83 9.59
C ALA A 35 -14.16 -11.93 8.68
N VAL A 36 -13.72 -11.69 7.43
CA VAL A 36 -14.51 -10.95 6.44
C VAL A 36 -15.80 -11.69 6.09
N ALA A 37 -15.75 -13.00 5.88
CA ALA A 37 -16.93 -13.81 5.58
C ALA A 37 -17.96 -13.78 6.73
N ILE A 38 -17.51 -13.90 7.98
CA ILE A 38 -18.36 -13.77 9.16
C ILE A 38 -18.96 -12.38 9.28
N ALA A 39 -18.18 -11.33 9.04
CA ALA A 39 -18.66 -9.95 9.07
C ALA A 39 -19.75 -9.71 8.00
N ILE A 40 -19.56 -10.23 6.79
CA ILE A 40 -20.56 -10.17 5.72
C ILE A 40 -21.80 -10.99 6.12
N GLY A 41 -21.63 -12.20 6.62
CA GLY A 41 -22.72 -13.06 7.11
C GLY A 41 -23.55 -12.38 8.21
N THR A 42 -22.89 -11.72 9.16
CA THR A 42 -23.53 -10.94 10.22
C THR A 42 -24.33 -9.77 9.65
N ALA A 43 -23.76 -9.04 8.70
CA ALA A 43 -24.45 -7.94 8.02
C ALA A 43 -25.70 -8.43 7.26
N LEU A 44 -25.60 -9.57 6.57
CA LEU A 44 -26.74 -10.19 5.87
C LEU A 44 -27.80 -10.69 6.85
N ALA A 45 -27.41 -11.26 7.99
CA ALA A 45 -28.33 -11.68 9.04
C ALA A 45 -29.10 -10.48 9.63
N LEU A 46 -28.42 -9.37 9.91
CA LEU A 46 -29.05 -8.14 10.40
C LEU A 46 -30.02 -7.53 9.37
N LEU A 47 -29.70 -7.65 8.08
CA LEU A 47 -30.61 -7.25 6.99
C LEU A 47 -31.86 -8.15 6.93
N LYS A 48 -31.67 -9.48 7.04
CA LYS A 48 -32.81 -10.46 7.09
C LYS A 48 -33.68 -10.26 8.31
N ALA A 49 -33.07 -9.96 9.45
CA ALA A 49 -33.79 -9.65 10.70
C ALA A 49 -34.49 -8.27 10.67
N LYS A 50 -34.39 -7.53 9.56
CA LYS A 50 -34.94 -6.17 9.39
C LYS A 50 -34.45 -5.13 10.41
N ILE A 51 -33.36 -5.41 11.12
CA ILE A 51 -32.71 -4.49 12.05
C ILE A 51 -32.10 -3.31 11.28
N ILE A 52 -31.55 -3.60 10.10
CA ILE A 52 -31.03 -2.59 9.16
C ILE A 52 -32.00 -2.51 7.97
N LYS A 53 -32.45 -1.30 7.63
CA LYS A 53 -33.27 -1.08 6.44
C LYS A 53 -32.45 -1.41 5.19
N LYS A 54 -32.96 -2.30 4.32
CA LYS A 54 -32.29 -2.73 3.08
C LYS A 54 -31.83 -1.52 2.21
N GLN A 55 -32.66 -0.47 2.16
CA GLN A 55 -32.36 0.74 1.40
C GLN A 55 -31.07 1.41 1.91
N VAL A 56 -30.89 1.53 3.23
CA VAL A 56 -29.69 2.15 3.83
C VAL A 56 -28.44 1.33 3.47
N ALA A 57 -28.50 0.01 3.52
CA ALA A 57 -27.38 -0.83 3.16
C ALA A 57 -27.03 -0.72 1.67
N VAL A 58 -28.04 -0.66 0.80
CA VAL A 58 -27.83 -0.46 -0.65
C VAL A 58 -27.21 0.89 -0.92
N ASP A 59 -27.74 1.96 -0.32
CA ASP A 59 -27.25 3.32 -0.55
C ASP A 59 -25.80 3.52 -0.01
N MET A 60 -25.43 2.84 1.09
CA MET A 60 -24.11 2.97 1.70
C MET A 60 -23.02 2.10 1.06
N TRP A 61 -23.35 0.92 0.56
CA TRP A 61 -22.34 -0.05 0.10
C TRP A 61 -22.46 -0.41 -1.38
N VAL A 62 -23.68 -0.62 -1.88
CA VAL A 62 -23.90 -1.10 -3.24
C VAL A 62 -23.91 0.04 -4.24
N ALA A 63 -24.64 1.11 -3.94
CA ALA A 63 -24.77 2.24 -4.84
C ALA A 63 -23.43 2.94 -5.16
N PRO A 64 -22.49 3.15 -4.20
CA PRO A 64 -21.18 3.72 -4.52
C PRO A 64 -20.35 2.86 -5.49
N ILE A 65 -20.41 1.54 -5.33
CA ILE A 65 -19.69 0.59 -6.19
C ILE A 65 -20.34 0.58 -7.58
N GLN A 66 -21.68 0.46 -7.65
CA GLN A 66 -22.40 0.50 -8.92
C GLN A 66 -22.17 1.80 -9.69
N ASP A 67 -22.22 2.96 -9.01
CA ASP A 67 -21.94 4.26 -9.62
C ASP A 67 -20.56 4.29 -10.27
N PHE A 68 -19.53 3.74 -9.60
CA PHE A 68 -18.19 3.67 -10.15
C PHE A 68 -18.14 2.85 -11.45
N PHE A 69 -18.73 1.65 -11.44
CA PHE A 69 -18.75 0.80 -12.63
C PHE A 69 -19.64 1.37 -13.75
N ILE A 70 -20.74 2.04 -13.45
CA ILE A 70 -21.59 2.70 -14.45
C ILE A 70 -20.83 3.85 -15.11
N ARG A 71 -20.13 4.68 -14.34
CA ARG A 71 -19.37 5.82 -14.86
C ARG A 71 -18.19 5.43 -15.74
N TYR A 72 -17.44 4.41 -15.33
CA TYR A 72 -16.21 4.03 -16.01
C TYR A 72 -16.34 2.80 -16.92
N GLY A 73 -17.43 2.05 -16.84
CA GLY A 73 -17.67 0.88 -17.67
C GLY A 73 -16.51 -0.13 -17.63
N LYS A 74 -16.06 -0.59 -18.78
CA LYS A 74 -14.91 -1.52 -18.88
C LYS A 74 -13.59 -0.94 -18.37
N LYS A 75 -13.44 0.39 -18.38
CA LYS A 75 -12.24 1.06 -17.87
C LYS A 75 -12.15 0.98 -16.34
N ALA A 76 -13.24 0.69 -15.63
CA ALA A 76 -13.24 0.55 -14.17
C ALA A 76 -12.24 -0.51 -13.70
N VAL A 77 -12.11 -1.63 -14.43
CA VAL A 77 -11.16 -2.71 -14.08
C VAL A 77 -9.72 -2.23 -14.17
N TRP A 78 -9.36 -1.50 -15.24
CA TRP A 78 -8.02 -0.93 -15.39
C TRP A 78 -7.70 0.12 -14.34
N LEU A 79 -8.69 0.94 -13.97
CA LEU A 79 -8.54 1.92 -12.88
C LEU A 79 -8.31 1.21 -11.54
N ILE A 80 -9.06 0.15 -11.25
CA ILE A 80 -8.88 -0.66 -10.03
C ILE A 80 -7.48 -1.30 -9.99
N LEU A 81 -7.01 -1.85 -11.11
CA LEU A 81 -5.66 -2.40 -11.20
C LEU A 81 -4.59 -1.33 -11.01
N LEU A 82 -4.74 -0.18 -11.67
CA LEU A 82 -3.84 0.96 -11.48
C LEU A 82 -3.80 1.39 -10.01
N ILE A 83 -4.96 1.54 -9.36
CA ILE A 83 -5.04 1.93 -7.95
C ILE A 83 -4.35 0.90 -7.05
N GLY A 84 -4.60 -0.39 -7.27
CA GLY A 84 -4.04 -1.46 -6.44
C GLY A 84 -2.52 -1.65 -6.63
N LEU A 85 -1.98 -1.29 -7.78
CA LEU A 85 -0.58 -1.52 -8.12
C LEU A 85 0.29 -0.25 -8.05
N TYR A 86 -0.31 0.94 -8.04
CA TYR A 86 0.41 2.21 -8.17
C TYR A 86 1.57 2.36 -7.18
N ARG A 87 1.38 1.93 -5.94
CA ARG A 87 2.39 2.03 -4.89
C ARG A 87 3.07 0.71 -4.53
N ILE A 88 3.00 -0.28 -5.42
CA ILE A 88 3.51 -1.62 -5.13
C ILE A 88 5.02 -1.64 -4.90
N SER A 89 5.77 -0.92 -5.73
CA SER A 89 7.22 -0.78 -5.66
C SER A 89 7.68 -0.24 -4.31
N ASP A 90 7.14 0.90 -3.91
CA ASP A 90 7.44 1.65 -2.71
C ASP A 90 7.04 0.90 -1.42
N ILE A 91 5.79 0.39 -1.36
CA ILE A 91 5.30 -0.29 -0.15
C ILE A 91 6.02 -1.63 0.07
N VAL A 92 6.29 -2.40 -0.99
CA VAL A 92 7.00 -3.68 -0.87
C VAL A 92 8.45 -3.47 -0.43
N ALA A 93 9.17 -2.50 -1.00
CA ALA A 93 10.52 -2.15 -0.58
C ALA A 93 10.56 -1.67 0.88
N GLY A 94 9.60 -0.82 1.27
CA GLY A 94 9.53 -0.23 2.60
C GLY A 94 9.31 -1.25 3.74
N THR A 95 8.75 -2.44 3.46
CA THR A 95 8.52 -3.47 4.49
C THR A 95 9.81 -4.03 5.08
N THR A 96 10.91 -4.07 4.32
CA THR A 96 12.19 -4.63 4.74
C THR A 96 13.27 -3.59 4.98
N SER A 97 13.04 -2.33 4.63
CA SER A 97 14.07 -1.27 4.70
C SER A 97 14.66 -1.08 6.10
N ASN A 98 13.86 -1.14 7.16
CA ASN A 98 14.39 -1.03 8.53
C ASN A 98 15.32 -2.20 8.90
N LEU A 99 14.97 -3.43 8.53
CA LEU A 99 15.81 -4.60 8.77
C LEU A 99 17.09 -4.54 7.94
N PHE A 100 17.00 -4.04 6.72
CA PHE A 100 18.14 -3.80 5.84
C PHE A 100 19.17 -2.87 6.47
N TYR A 101 18.77 -1.73 7.04
CA TYR A 101 19.68 -0.83 7.72
C TYR A 101 20.36 -1.47 8.93
N VAL A 102 19.61 -2.24 9.72
CA VAL A 102 20.18 -2.99 10.86
C VAL A 102 21.23 -4.01 10.39
N ASN A 103 20.94 -4.72 9.30
CA ASN A 103 21.86 -5.72 8.74
C ASN A 103 23.13 -5.09 8.13
N LEU A 104 23.07 -3.83 7.70
CA LEU A 104 24.23 -3.04 7.29
C LEU A 104 25.05 -2.50 8.49
N GLY A 105 24.60 -2.71 9.73
CA GLY A 105 25.31 -2.32 10.93
C GLY A 105 25.00 -0.92 11.45
N PHE A 106 24.00 -0.23 10.90
CA PHE A 106 23.56 1.08 11.44
C PHE A 106 22.89 0.92 12.81
N SER A 107 23.18 1.82 13.72
CA SER A 107 22.57 1.81 15.05
C SER A 107 21.07 2.20 14.94
N LYS A 108 20.28 1.78 15.93
CA LYS A 108 18.86 2.15 16.01
C LYS A 108 18.67 3.68 16.06
N THR A 109 19.62 4.40 16.68
CA THR A 109 19.60 5.86 16.77
C THR A 109 19.84 6.47 15.38
N ASP A 110 20.83 5.98 14.62
CA ASP A 110 21.12 6.47 13.27
C ASP A 110 19.91 6.26 12.34
N ILE A 111 19.31 5.06 12.39
CA ILE A 111 18.09 4.75 11.64
C ILE A 111 16.95 5.68 12.04
N ALA A 112 16.75 5.94 13.32
CA ALA A 112 15.70 6.85 13.79
C ALA A 112 15.91 8.28 13.28
N LEU A 113 17.15 8.79 13.34
CA LEU A 113 17.49 10.12 12.84
C LEU A 113 17.32 10.22 11.34
N ALA A 114 17.86 9.26 10.57
CA ALA A 114 17.78 9.27 9.13
C ALA A 114 16.33 9.06 8.63
N VAL A 115 15.66 8.00 9.08
CA VAL A 115 14.35 7.60 8.54
C VAL A 115 13.20 8.39 9.16
N LYS A 116 13.17 8.52 10.51
CA LYS A 116 12.02 9.13 11.20
C LYS A 116 12.09 10.65 11.21
N THR A 117 13.27 11.23 11.34
CA THR A 117 13.40 12.71 11.42
C THR A 117 13.64 13.30 10.04
N PHE A 118 14.75 12.95 9.41
CA PHE A 118 15.12 13.49 8.10
C PHE A 118 14.17 13.01 7.00
N GLY A 119 13.89 11.71 6.93
CA GLY A 119 12.98 11.11 5.94
C GLY A 119 11.57 11.69 6.01
N MET A 120 11.02 11.91 7.23
CA MET A 120 9.72 12.58 7.38
C MET A 120 9.74 13.99 6.79
N GLY A 121 10.79 14.78 7.04
CA GLY A 121 10.95 16.10 6.42
C GLY A 121 10.95 16.02 4.90
N MET A 122 11.68 15.06 4.33
CA MET A 122 11.72 14.84 2.87
C MET A 122 10.37 14.39 2.31
N SER A 123 9.62 13.57 3.05
CA SER A 123 8.27 13.15 2.66
C SER A 123 7.28 14.33 2.59
N ILE A 124 7.38 15.28 3.54
CA ILE A 124 6.59 16.52 3.52
C ILE A 124 6.93 17.37 2.29
N VAL A 125 8.23 17.57 2.02
CA VAL A 125 8.70 18.29 0.82
C VAL A 125 8.17 17.59 -0.45
N GLY A 126 8.30 16.26 -0.51
CA GLY A 126 7.76 15.46 -1.60
C GLY A 126 6.26 15.65 -1.78
N GLY A 127 5.50 15.66 -0.68
CA GLY A 127 4.05 15.90 -0.71
C GLY A 127 3.69 17.27 -1.29
N ILE A 128 4.41 18.34 -0.91
CA ILE A 128 4.22 19.68 -1.47
C ILE A 128 4.52 19.68 -2.98
N LEU A 129 5.66 19.11 -3.40
CA LEU A 129 6.02 19.00 -4.82
C LEU A 129 5.01 18.16 -5.60
N GLY A 130 4.50 17.07 -5.02
CA GLY A 130 3.46 16.24 -5.64
C GLY A 130 2.15 16.98 -5.84
N GLY A 131 1.73 17.79 -4.86
CA GLY A 131 0.56 18.67 -4.99
C GLY A 131 0.72 19.68 -6.13
N LEU A 132 1.87 20.36 -6.21
CA LEU A 132 2.19 21.29 -7.29
C LEU A 132 2.23 20.63 -8.68
N LEU A 133 2.77 19.40 -8.76
CA LEU A 133 2.77 18.63 -10.00
C LEU A 133 1.36 18.22 -10.42
N ALA A 134 0.53 17.79 -9.46
CA ALA A 134 -0.87 17.43 -9.74
C ALA A 134 -1.72 18.61 -10.22
N GLU A 135 -1.40 19.82 -9.79
CA GLU A 135 -2.04 21.06 -10.26
C GLU A 135 -1.55 21.47 -11.65
N ARG A 136 -0.24 21.38 -11.88
CA ARG A 136 0.38 21.91 -13.12
C ARG A 136 0.23 20.95 -14.31
N PHE A 137 0.23 19.66 -14.09
CA PHE A 137 0.18 18.64 -15.14
C PHE A 137 -1.17 17.92 -15.16
N LYS A 138 -1.51 17.30 -16.30
CA LYS A 138 -2.62 16.35 -16.34
C LYS A 138 -2.36 15.24 -15.30
N ILE A 139 -3.37 14.88 -14.53
CA ILE A 139 -3.21 13.97 -13.38
C ILE A 139 -2.52 12.64 -13.73
N MET A 140 -2.77 12.08 -14.93
CA MET A 140 -2.13 10.85 -15.39
C MET A 140 -0.62 11.04 -15.62
N ASN A 141 -0.20 12.20 -16.17
CA ASN A 141 1.23 12.50 -16.36
C ASN A 141 1.93 12.71 -15.02
N ALA A 142 1.27 13.37 -14.06
CA ALA A 142 1.79 13.51 -12.71
C ALA A 142 1.96 12.13 -12.04
N MET A 143 0.96 11.24 -12.18
CA MET A 143 1.04 9.86 -11.67
C MET A 143 2.21 9.09 -12.31
N LEU A 144 2.41 9.21 -13.61
CA LEU A 144 3.54 8.58 -14.30
C LEU A 144 4.87 9.05 -13.72
N ILE A 145 5.05 10.37 -13.53
CA ILE A 145 6.25 10.93 -12.90
C ILE A 145 6.43 10.35 -11.48
N GLY A 146 5.37 10.33 -10.68
CA GLY A 146 5.40 9.78 -9.33
C GLY A 146 5.80 8.30 -9.30
N ALA A 147 5.25 7.48 -10.19
CA ALA A 147 5.56 6.06 -10.30
C ALA A 147 7.01 5.81 -10.74
N ILE A 148 7.51 6.59 -11.71
CA ILE A 148 8.93 6.51 -12.16
C ILE A 148 9.87 6.85 -11.00
N LEU A 149 9.63 7.95 -10.30
CA LEU A 149 10.48 8.37 -9.19
C LEU A 149 10.46 7.38 -8.03
N ALA A 150 9.28 6.85 -7.67
CA ALA A 150 9.14 5.84 -6.63
C ALA A 150 9.85 4.53 -6.98
N SER A 151 9.78 4.07 -8.25
CA SER A 151 10.49 2.88 -8.69
C SER A 151 12.00 3.12 -8.77
N ALA A 152 12.42 4.27 -9.27
CA ALA A 152 13.84 4.62 -9.42
C ALA A 152 14.52 4.81 -8.06
N SER A 153 13.84 5.34 -7.04
CA SER A 153 14.41 5.51 -5.70
C SER A 153 14.85 4.18 -5.08
N ASN A 154 14.19 3.06 -5.41
CA ASN A 154 14.58 1.74 -4.94
C ASN A 154 15.97 1.30 -5.42
N LEU A 155 16.44 1.82 -6.55
CA LEU A 155 17.80 1.53 -7.03
C LEU A 155 18.88 2.14 -6.13
N LEU A 156 18.57 3.18 -5.36
CA LEU A 156 19.51 3.72 -4.37
C LEU A 156 19.75 2.75 -3.21
N PHE A 157 18.76 1.94 -2.86
CA PHE A 157 18.97 0.85 -1.88
C PHE A 157 19.88 -0.25 -2.44
N VAL A 158 19.84 -0.51 -3.76
CA VAL A 158 20.78 -1.43 -4.41
C VAL A 158 22.21 -0.89 -4.29
N VAL A 159 22.41 0.41 -4.57
CA VAL A 159 23.72 1.06 -4.40
C VAL A 159 24.18 1.00 -2.95
N LEU A 160 23.30 1.31 -1.99
CA LEU A 160 23.60 1.23 -0.55
C LEU A 160 23.97 -0.19 -0.14
N ALA A 161 23.28 -1.21 -0.65
CA ALA A 161 23.62 -2.61 -0.37
C ALA A 161 25.03 -2.99 -0.83
N GLY A 162 25.49 -2.42 -1.96
CA GLY A 162 26.84 -2.62 -2.46
C GLY A 162 27.93 -1.82 -1.71
N LYS A 163 27.55 -0.68 -1.09
CA LYS A 163 28.50 0.17 -0.32
C LYS A 163 28.60 -0.22 1.14
N GLY A 164 27.58 -0.87 1.70
CA GLY A 164 27.54 -1.29 3.09
C GLY A 164 27.25 -0.15 4.06
N HIS A 165 27.96 -0.11 5.19
CA HIS A 165 27.78 0.87 6.26
C HIS A 165 28.33 2.24 5.88
N ASP A 166 27.59 3.01 5.07
CA ASP A 166 27.96 4.35 4.62
C ASP A 166 26.80 5.33 4.82
N PHE A 167 27.00 6.33 5.65
CA PHE A 167 25.99 7.34 6.01
C PHE A 167 25.58 8.20 4.82
N PHE A 168 26.48 8.54 3.92
CA PHE A 168 26.14 9.36 2.75
C PHE A 168 25.14 8.65 1.85
N TYR A 169 25.39 7.37 1.54
CA TYR A 169 24.47 6.58 0.73
C TYR A 169 23.17 6.25 1.47
N MET A 170 23.21 6.04 2.80
CA MET A 170 22.00 5.84 3.61
C MET A 170 21.10 7.08 3.56
N TYR A 171 21.65 8.28 3.87
CA TYR A 171 20.86 9.51 3.83
C TYR A 171 20.38 9.84 2.42
N SER A 172 21.16 9.55 1.39
CA SER A 172 20.75 9.73 -0.01
C SER A 172 19.58 8.81 -0.36
N ALA A 173 19.64 7.51 -0.03
CA ALA A 173 18.56 6.57 -0.27
C ALA A 173 17.28 7.00 0.48
N VAL A 174 17.37 7.32 1.77
CA VAL A 174 16.25 7.80 2.57
C VAL A 174 15.65 9.09 2.01
N MET A 175 16.49 10.04 1.57
CA MET A 175 16.07 11.32 1.00
C MET A 175 15.17 11.10 -0.24
N PHE A 176 15.73 10.41 -1.24
CA PHE A 176 15.03 10.22 -2.52
C PHE A 176 13.82 9.32 -2.38
N ASP A 177 13.89 8.27 -1.57
CA ASP A 177 12.78 7.37 -1.30
C ASP A 177 11.59 8.10 -0.63
N ASN A 178 11.85 8.82 0.45
CA ASN A 178 10.79 9.55 1.16
C ASN A 178 10.24 10.72 0.32
N LEU A 179 11.10 11.42 -0.44
CA LEU A 179 10.66 12.48 -1.35
C LEU A 179 9.75 11.91 -2.46
N ALA A 180 10.17 10.81 -3.10
CA ALA A 180 9.39 10.13 -4.13
C ALA A 180 8.07 9.57 -3.57
N SER A 181 8.12 8.95 -2.40
CA SER A 181 6.94 8.40 -1.71
C SER A 181 5.93 9.50 -1.33
N GLY A 182 6.41 10.62 -0.77
CA GLY A 182 5.58 11.78 -0.45
C GLY A 182 4.91 12.37 -1.70
N LEU A 183 5.70 12.57 -2.76
CA LEU A 183 5.24 13.09 -4.05
C LEU A 183 4.18 12.15 -4.68
N ALA A 184 4.47 10.86 -4.78
CA ALA A 184 3.54 9.87 -5.32
C ALA A 184 2.25 9.79 -4.51
N SER A 185 2.34 9.92 -3.17
CA SER A 185 1.18 9.92 -2.27
C SER A 185 0.26 11.12 -2.53
N ALA A 186 0.81 12.32 -2.62
CA ALA A 186 0.02 13.54 -2.85
C ALA A 186 -0.68 13.52 -4.21
N ILE A 187 0.03 13.10 -5.27
CA ILE A 187 -0.55 12.95 -6.61
C ILE A 187 -1.67 11.91 -6.60
N PHE A 188 -1.46 10.79 -5.89
CA PHE A 188 -2.45 9.72 -5.83
C PHE A 188 -3.72 10.15 -5.08
N VAL A 189 -3.59 10.90 -3.99
CA VAL A 189 -4.72 11.51 -3.28
C VAL A 189 -5.52 12.42 -4.20
N ALA A 190 -4.84 13.26 -4.99
CA ALA A 190 -5.49 14.11 -5.99
C ALA A 190 -6.21 13.27 -7.08
N PHE A 191 -5.58 12.19 -7.55
CA PHE A 191 -6.18 11.27 -8.51
C PHE A 191 -7.44 10.60 -7.97
N LEU A 192 -7.40 10.05 -6.74
CA LEU A 192 -8.59 9.47 -6.11
C LEU A 192 -9.71 10.49 -5.95
N SER A 193 -9.39 11.74 -5.63
CA SER A 193 -10.38 12.81 -5.48
C SER A 193 -11.09 13.10 -6.80
N VAL A 194 -10.37 13.07 -7.94
CA VAL A 194 -10.97 13.23 -9.27
C VAL A 194 -11.84 12.03 -9.66
N LEU A 195 -11.48 10.82 -9.24
CA LEU A 195 -12.23 9.60 -9.56
C LEU A 195 -13.54 9.47 -8.78
N THR A 196 -13.61 10.03 -7.58
CA THR A 196 -14.77 9.86 -6.70
C THR A 196 -15.94 10.77 -7.11
N ASN A 197 -17.16 10.27 -6.94
CA ASN A 197 -18.38 11.05 -7.14
C ASN A 197 -18.68 11.83 -5.85
N ILE A 198 -19.00 13.13 -5.97
CA ILE A 198 -19.34 14.00 -4.83
C ILE A 198 -20.42 13.36 -3.93
N ARG A 199 -21.42 12.70 -4.53
CA ARG A 199 -22.50 12.03 -3.80
C ARG A 199 -22.02 10.87 -2.93
N PHE A 200 -20.98 10.14 -3.36
CA PHE A 200 -20.46 8.94 -2.72
C PHE A 200 -18.99 9.09 -2.33
N SER A 201 -18.45 10.30 -2.33
CA SER A 201 -17.03 10.59 -2.23
C SER A 201 -16.36 9.89 -1.04
N MET A 202 -16.98 9.93 0.14
CA MET A 202 -16.43 9.33 1.36
C MET A 202 -16.27 7.80 1.23
N VAL A 203 -17.30 7.11 0.74
CA VAL A 203 -17.28 5.64 0.64
C VAL A 203 -16.38 5.19 -0.52
N GLN A 204 -16.50 5.82 -1.69
CA GLN A 204 -15.63 5.50 -2.83
C GLN A 204 -14.17 5.77 -2.52
N TYR A 205 -13.85 6.92 -1.92
CA TYR A 205 -12.48 7.24 -1.53
C TYR A 205 -11.93 6.23 -0.52
N ALA A 206 -12.70 5.85 0.50
CA ALA A 206 -12.30 4.86 1.49
C ALA A 206 -12.03 3.47 0.86
N LEU A 207 -12.89 3.02 -0.06
CA LEU A 207 -12.72 1.75 -0.76
C LEU A 207 -11.48 1.76 -1.66
N LEU A 208 -11.31 2.81 -2.46
CA LEU A 208 -10.19 2.91 -3.39
C LEU A 208 -8.84 3.11 -2.66
N SER A 209 -8.81 3.89 -1.58
CA SER A 209 -7.60 4.05 -0.76
C SER A 209 -7.23 2.79 0.01
N SER A 210 -8.23 2.00 0.45
CA SER A 210 -7.98 0.69 1.06
C SER A 210 -7.36 -0.28 0.06
N LEU A 211 -7.84 -0.29 -1.18
CA LEU A 211 -7.31 -1.13 -2.26
C LEU A 211 -5.85 -0.78 -2.56
N MET A 212 -5.49 0.50 -2.59
CA MET A 212 -4.11 0.97 -2.80
C MET A 212 -3.13 0.37 -1.79
N THR A 213 -3.55 0.24 -0.53
CA THR A 213 -2.67 -0.25 0.54
C THR A 213 -2.71 -1.76 0.71
N LEU A 214 -3.85 -2.40 0.44
CA LEU A 214 -4.06 -3.83 0.67
C LEU A 214 -3.19 -4.68 -0.25
N THR A 215 -3.23 -4.42 -1.57
CA THR A 215 -2.50 -5.22 -2.56
C THR A 215 -0.98 -5.24 -2.30
N PRO A 216 -0.30 -4.07 -2.14
CA PRO A 216 1.12 -4.06 -1.84
C PRO A 216 1.48 -4.67 -0.48
N LYS A 217 0.61 -4.54 0.54
CA LYS A 217 0.85 -5.14 1.86
C LYS A 217 0.79 -6.66 1.85
N ILE A 218 -0.10 -7.25 1.05
CA ILE A 218 -0.15 -8.70 0.86
C ILE A 218 1.18 -9.19 0.28
N LEU A 219 1.68 -8.55 -0.77
CA LEU A 219 2.97 -8.89 -1.36
C LEU A 219 4.15 -8.58 -0.42
N GLY A 220 4.08 -7.47 0.30
CA GLY A 220 5.05 -7.08 1.31
C GLY A 220 5.19 -8.08 2.45
N GLY A 221 4.14 -8.85 2.75
CA GLY A 221 4.21 -9.95 3.72
C GLY A 221 5.21 -11.05 3.35
N TYR A 222 5.54 -11.21 2.07
CA TYR A 222 6.54 -12.16 1.58
C TYR A 222 7.95 -11.56 1.46
N SER A 223 8.13 -10.27 1.65
CA SER A 223 9.40 -9.57 1.42
C SER A 223 10.56 -10.17 2.22
N GLY A 224 10.32 -10.61 3.46
CA GLY A 224 11.35 -11.26 4.27
C GLY A 224 11.86 -12.56 3.65
N ALA A 225 10.97 -13.44 3.19
CA ALA A 225 11.33 -14.68 2.51
C ALA A 225 12.03 -14.42 1.18
N MET A 226 11.63 -13.38 0.44
CA MET A 226 12.31 -12.96 -0.79
C MET A 226 13.74 -12.51 -0.51
N VAL A 227 13.97 -11.69 0.52
CA VAL A 227 15.31 -11.26 0.90
C VAL A 227 16.19 -12.44 1.35
N GLU A 228 15.63 -13.40 2.09
CA GLU A 228 16.37 -14.60 2.49
C GLU A 228 16.84 -15.45 1.30
N THR A 229 16.06 -15.47 0.21
CA THR A 229 16.38 -16.30 -0.97
C THR A 229 17.26 -15.60 -2.00
N MET A 230 17.05 -14.32 -2.25
CA MET A 230 17.74 -13.58 -3.33
C MET A 230 18.72 -12.51 -2.82
N GLY A 231 18.68 -12.18 -1.53
CA GLY A 231 19.48 -11.10 -0.95
C GLY A 231 18.91 -9.71 -1.20
N TYR A 232 19.46 -8.70 -0.48
CA TYR A 232 18.96 -7.32 -0.57
C TYR A 232 19.14 -6.65 -1.95
N PRO A 233 20.29 -6.78 -2.65
CA PRO A 233 20.46 -6.12 -3.94
C PRO A 233 19.43 -6.57 -4.97
N ASP A 234 19.21 -7.88 -5.10
CA ASP A 234 18.24 -8.43 -6.05
C ASP A 234 16.81 -8.14 -5.64
N PHE A 235 16.51 -8.15 -4.33
CA PHE A 235 15.21 -7.75 -3.82
C PHE A 235 14.86 -6.30 -4.16
N PHE A 236 15.76 -5.34 -3.92
CA PHE A 236 15.50 -3.95 -4.27
C PHE A 236 15.46 -3.71 -5.78
N THR A 237 16.24 -4.45 -6.56
CA THR A 237 16.12 -4.46 -8.02
C THR A 237 14.75 -4.98 -8.47
N PHE A 238 14.29 -6.08 -7.88
CA PHE A 238 12.96 -6.61 -8.12
C PHE A 238 11.86 -5.60 -7.76
N THR A 239 11.96 -4.91 -6.61
CA THR A 239 10.97 -3.90 -6.22
C THR A 239 10.97 -2.70 -7.16
N ALA A 240 12.10 -2.29 -7.71
CA ALA A 240 12.16 -1.27 -8.75
C ALA A 240 11.45 -1.74 -10.05
N LEU A 241 11.67 -2.99 -10.47
CA LEU A 241 11.10 -3.55 -11.68
C LEU A 241 9.58 -3.81 -11.58
N ILE A 242 9.07 -4.21 -10.41
CA ILE A 242 7.63 -4.47 -10.22
C ILE A 242 6.78 -3.19 -10.34
N GLY A 243 7.40 -2.01 -10.30
CA GLY A 243 6.74 -0.75 -10.61
C GLY A 243 6.52 -0.51 -12.11
N ILE A 244 7.24 -1.19 -12.99
CA ILE A 244 7.17 -0.97 -14.45
C ILE A 244 5.76 -1.23 -15.03
N PRO A 245 5.00 -2.29 -14.65
CA PRO A 245 3.65 -2.50 -15.16
C PRO A 245 2.68 -1.34 -14.90
N VAL A 246 2.97 -0.51 -13.91
CA VAL A 246 2.17 0.69 -13.60
C VAL A 246 2.43 1.83 -14.60
N LEU A 247 3.57 1.78 -15.30
CA LEU A 247 3.99 2.78 -16.28
C LEU A 247 3.37 2.54 -17.68
N LEU A 248 2.80 1.33 -17.90
CA LEU A 248 2.17 0.88 -19.14
C LEU A 248 0.65 1.08 -19.10
#